data_7d376e5c801c2ffb1e5e7b0388d75aa4
#
_entry.id   7d376e5c801c2ffb1e5e7b0388d75aa4
#
_cell.length_a   1.000
_cell.length_b   1.000
_cell.length_c   1.000
_cell.angle_alpha   90.00
_cell.angle_beta   90.00
_cell.angle_gamma   90.00
#
_symmetry.space_group_name_H-M   'P 1'
#
loop_
_entity.id
_entity.type
_entity.pdbx_description
1 polymer ?
#
loop_
_entity_poly.entity_id
_entity_poly.type
_entity_poly.pdbx_seq_one_letter_code
_entity_poly.pdbx_strand_id
1 'polypeptide(L)'
;MQELVNVTAIVLSSSPIGEYDRRVVLLTKERGKITAFAKGARRQTSKLIAATNLFAFGEFKLYPGRSAYTLTDAHIQNYFEELRVDFEGAYYGMFFLEVCDYYTRENNDEKEFLKLLYQSLKALMVKSLNRKLVQCIFEMKAMVINGEFPGIPAEGEWQESTEYAVSYIMNSSIEKLYTFTVSETVLSELIRIAERYRYHYIDREFKSLEMLSML
;
A
#
# COMPACT_ATOMS: atom_id res chain seq x y z
N MET A 1 -5.24 -6.32 -33.64
CA MET A 1 -4.55 -7.17 -32.64
C MET A 1 -4.38 -6.32 -31.38
N GLN A 2 -4.79 -6.82 -30.22
CA GLN A 2 -4.48 -6.12 -28.96
C GLN A 2 -2.99 -6.31 -28.66
N GLU A 3 -2.27 -5.22 -28.46
CA GLU A 3 -0.83 -5.26 -28.17
C GLU A 3 -0.58 -5.59 -26.69
N LEU A 4 0.56 -6.22 -26.41
CA LEU A 4 1.05 -6.44 -25.05
C LEU A 4 1.31 -5.10 -24.37
N VAL A 5 0.93 -5.00 -23.11
CA VAL A 5 1.11 -3.79 -22.30
C VAL A 5 2.13 -4.09 -21.22
N ASN A 6 3.13 -3.23 -21.08
CA ASN A 6 4.05 -3.26 -19.94
C ASN A 6 3.62 -2.20 -18.93
N VAL A 7 3.57 -2.57 -17.66
CA VAL A 7 3.24 -1.66 -16.56
C VAL A 7 4.22 -1.82 -15.41
N THR A 8 4.53 -0.72 -14.74
CA THR A 8 5.23 -0.74 -13.46
C THR A 8 4.18 -0.86 -12.35
N ALA A 9 4.28 -1.89 -11.53
CA ALA A 9 3.22 -2.19 -10.57
C ALA A 9 3.71 -2.86 -9.29
N ILE A 10 2.84 -2.86 -8.28
CA ILE A 10 2.95 -3.67 -7.08
C ILE A 10 1.73 -4.59 -6.94
N VAL A 11 1.93 -5.81 -6.44
CA VAL A 11 0.84 -6.75 -6.17
C VAL A 11 0.13 -6.37 -4.87
N LEU A 12 -1.13 -5.92 -4.97
CA LEU A 12 -1.99 -5.61 -3.81
C LEU A 12 -2.64 -6.85 -3.22
N SER A 13 -3.12 -7.77 -4.08
CA SER A 13 -3.72 -9.02 -3.62
C SER A 13 -3.45 -10.15 -4.60
N SER A 14 -3.44 -11.37 -4.07
CA SER A 14 -3.23 -12.59 -4.84
C SER A 14 -4.09 -13.71 -4.27
N SER A 15 -4.96 -14.27 -5.08
CA SER A 15 -5.85 -15.36 -4.69
C SER A 15 -5.77 -16.52 -5.68
N PRO A 16 -5.87 -17.78 -5.22
CA PRO A 16 -5.96 -18.91 -6.12
C PRO A 16 -7.27 -18.88 -6.90
N ILE A 17 -7.21 -19.29 -8.15
CA ILE A 17 -8.36 -19.54 -9.01
C ILE A 17 -8.15 -20.84 -9.78
N GLY A 18 -9.17 -21.71 -9.77
CA GLY A 18 -9.00 -23.06 -10.29
C GLY A 18 -7.84 -23.80 -9.62
N GLU A 19 -7.24 -24.75 -10.35
CA GLU A 19 -6.21 -25.64 -9.80
C GLU A 19 -4.81 -25.01 -9.79
N TYR A 20 -4.44 -24.30 -10.88
CA TYR A 20 -3.06 -23.83 -11.10
C TYR A 20 -2.92 -22.34 -11.29
N ASP A 21 -3.99 -21.60 -11.35
CA ASP A 21 -3.97 -20.17 -11.69
C ASP A 21 -4.05 -19.29 -10.46
N ARG A 22 -3.69 -18.02 -10.62
CA ARG A 22 -3.91 -16.95 -9.64
C ARG A 22 -4.65 -15.78 -10.28
N ARG A 23 -5.54 -15.17 -9.50
CA ARG A 23 -6.04 -13.84 -9.74
C ARG A 23 -5.20 -12.87 -8.91
N VAL A 24 -4.61 -11.87 -9.56
CA VAL A 24 -3.82 -10.82 -8.90
C VAL A 24 -4.46 -9.45 -9.15
N VAL A 25 -4.42 -8.60 -8.13
CA VAL A 25 -4.74 -7.18 -8.25
C VAL A 25 -3.44 -6.40 -8.19
N LEU A 26 -3.22 -5.57 -9.18
CA LEU A 26 -2.01 -4.77 -9.36
C LEU A 26 -2.36 -3.30 -9.23
N LEU A 27 -1.64 -2.56 -8.39
CA LEU A 27 -1.60 -1.10 -8.44
C LEU A 27 -0.50 -0.69 -9.40
N THR A 28 -0.87 -0.05 -10.49
CA THR A 28 0.04 0.27 -11.59
C THR A 28 0.28 1.78 -11.71
N LYS A 29 1.43 2.13 -12.25
CA LYS A 29 1.77 3.51 -12.58
C LYS A 29 0.96 4.05 -13.77
N GLU A 30 0.65 3.19 -14.74
CA GLU A 30 0.15 3.61 -16.05
C GLU A 30 -1.37 3.47 -16.20
N ARG A 31 -2.03 2.62 -15.37
CA ARG A 31 -3.43 2.24 -15.54
C ARG A 31 -4.25 2.19 -14.26
N GLY A 32 -3.73 2.75 -13.16
CA GLY A 32 -4.37 2.64 -11.86
C GLY A 32 -4.41 1.21 -11.34
N LYS A 33 -5.49 0.84 -10.64
CA LYS A 33 -5.67 -0.50 -10.08
C LYS A 33 -6.31 -1.42 -11.10
N ILE A 34 -5.64 -2.52 -11.46
CA ILE A 34 -6.13 -3.49 -12.45
C ILE A 34 -6.16 -4.92 -11.90
N THR A 35 -7.01 -5.75 -12.49
CA THR A 35 -7.04 -7.20 -12.23
C THR A 35 -6.37 -7.96 -13.37
N ALA A 36 -5.50 -8.91 -13.03
CA ALA A 36 -4.89 -9.82 -13.99
C ALA A 36 -5.01 -11.28 -13.55
N PHE A 37 -5.10 -12.19 -14.52
CA PHE A 37 -5.06 -13.63 -14.33
C PHE A 37 -3.69 -14.18 -14.73
N ALA A 38 -3.02 -14.85 -13.81
CA ALA A 38 -1.72 -15.49 -14.00
C ALA A 38 -1.93 -17.00 -14.19
N LYS A 39 -2.00 -17.44 -15.43
CA LYS A 39 -2.23 -18.85 -15.78
C LYS A 39 -1.03 -19.70 -15.38
N GLY A 40 -1.29 -20.83 -14.73
CA GLY A 40 -0.27 -21.76 -14.26
C GLY A 40 0.66 -21.19 -13.18
N ALA A 41 0.36 -20.04 -12.57
CA ALA A 41 1.23 -19.38 -11.58
C ALA A 41 1.45 -20.20 -10.32
N ARG A 42 0.65 -21.24 -10.06
CA ARG A 42 0.79 -22.17 -8.91
C ARG A 42 1.54 -23.46 -9.23
N ARG A 43 1.93 -23.67 -10.51
CA ARG A 43 2.75 -24.83 -10.90
C ARG A 43 4.18 -24.62 -10.40
N GLN A 44 4.81 -25.67 -9.87
CA GLN A 44 6.18 -25.59 -9.29
C GLN A 44 7.23 -25.03 -10.27
N THR A 45 7.05 -25.25 -11.56
CA THR A 45 7.97 -24.76 -12.60
C THR A 45 7.63 -23.38 -13.15
N SER A 46 6.59 -22.72 -12.58
CA SER A 46 6.12 -21.44 -13.11
C SER A 46 7.05 -20.28 -12.73
N LYS A 47 7.45 -19.49 -13.70
CA LYS A 47 8.18 -18.24 -13.50
C LYS A 47 7.36 -17.18 -12.76
N LEU A 48 6.03 -17.34 -12.73
CA LEU A 48 5.11 -16.38 -12.12
C LEU A 48 4.84 -16.65 -10.62
N ILE A 49 5.35 -17.75 -10.04
CA ILE A 49 5.11 -18.08 -8.62
C ILE A 49 5.47 -16.90 -7.72
N ALA A 50 6.73 -16.45 -7.78
CA ALA A 50 7.24 -15.37 -6.93
C ALA A 50 6.65 -14.01 -7.31
N ALA A 51 6.52 -13.74 -8.61
CA ALA A 51 6.02 -12.48 -9.14
C ALA A 51 4.56 -12.19 -8.78
N THR A 52 3.77 -13.23 -8.43
CA THR A 52 2.37 -13.09 -8.03
C THR A 52 2.15 -13.10 -6.51
N ASN A 53 3.21 -13.01 -5.71
CA ASN A 53 3.10 -12.85 -4.27
C ASN A 53 2.84 -11.38 -3.88
N LEU A 54 2.24 -11.18 -2.70
CA LEU A 54 2.06 -9.84 -2.13
C LEU A 54 3.38 -9.09 -2.07
N PHE A 55 3.31 -7.77 -2.22
CA PHE A 55 4.42 -6.81 -2.22
C PHE A 55 5.34 -6.87 -3.44
N ALA A 56 5.28 -7.90 -4.31
CA ALA A 56 6.15 -7.96 -5.48
C ALA A 56 5.99 -6.69 -6.34
N PHE A 57 7.08 -5.93 -6.50
CA PHE A 57 7.14 -4.68 -7.24
C PHE A 57 8.09 -4.81 -8.41
N GLY A 58 7.65 -4.39 -9.59
CA GLY A 58 8.47 -4.43 -10.81
C GLY A 58 7.67 -4.16 -12.06
N GLU A 59 8.17 -4.67 -13.19
CA GLU A 59 7.54 -4.57 -14.49
C GLU A 59 6.73 -5.83 -14.78
N PHE A 60 5.46 -5.65 -15.16
CA PHE A 60 4.54 -6.72 -15.51
C PHE A 60 4.12 -6.59 -16.96
N LYS A 61 4.23 -7.69 -17.71
CA LYS A 61 3.79 -7.79 -19.10
C LYS A 61 2.41 -8.43 -19.18
N LEU A 62 1.46 -7.68 -19.70
CA LEU A 62 0.05 -8.00 -19.64
C LEU A 62 -0.53 -8.07 -21.06
N TYR A 63 -1.40 -9.05 -21.30
CA TYR A 63 -2.24 -9.09 -22.48
C TYR A 63 -3.65 -8.60 -22.10
N PRO A 64 -4.19 -7.55 -22.76
CA PRO A 64 -5.52 -7.03 -22.45
C PRO A 64 -6.60 -8.05 -22.76
N GLY A 65 -7.57 -8.21 -21.87
CA GLY A 65 -8.80 -8.97 -22.09
C GLY A 65 -10.03 -8.03 -22.11
N ARG A 66 -11.23 -8.60 -22.12
CA ARG A 66 -12.48 -7.81 -22.12
C ARG A 66 -12.71 -7.10 -20.76
N SER A 67 -12.47 -7.78 -19.66
CA SER A 67 -12.75 -7.31 -18.28
C SER A 67 -11.57 -7.43 -17.34
N ALA A 68 -10.47 -8.04 -17.78
CA ALA A 68 -9.27 -8.22 -16.99
C ALA A 68 -8.09 -8.54 -17.91
N TYR A 69 -6.89 -8.41 -17.39
CA TYR A 69 -5.66 -8.71 -18.11
C TYR A 69 -5.24 -10.17 -17.90
N THR A 70 -4.40 -10.68 -18.80
CA THR A 70 -3.65 -11.93 -18.59
C THR A 70 -2.19 -11.57 -18.34
N LEU A 71 -1.65 -11.95 -17.18
CA LEU A 71 -0.24 -11.80 -16.87
C LEU A 71 0.56 -12.86 -17.65
N THR A 72 1.46 -12.40 -18.51
CA THR A 72 2.28 -13.27 -19.36
C THR A 72 3.72 -13.40 -18.88
N ASP A 73 4.26 -12.31 -18.30
CA ASP A 73 5.64 -12.26 -17.81
C ASP A 73 5.78 -11.16 -16.76
N ALA A 74 6.82 -11.24 -15.92
CA ALA A 74 7.14 -10.19 -14.96
C ALA A 74 8.65 -10.15 -14.67
N HIS A 75 9.17 -8.93 -14.54
CA HIS A 75 10.52 -8.66 -14.05
C HIS A 75 10.43 -7.92 -12.72
N ILE A 76 10.65 -8.64 -11.62
CA ILE A 76 10.49 -8.08 -10.26
C ILE A 76 11.79 -7.45 -9.80
N GLN A 77 11.71 -6.18 -9.41
CA GLN A 77 12.80 -5.36 -8.92
C GLN A 77 12.94 -5.44 -7.40
N ASN A 78 11.81 -5.63 -6.68
CA ASN A 78 11.80 -5.75 -5.24
C ASN A 78 10.68 -6.71 -4.79
N TYR A 79 11.05 -7.74 -4.02
CA TYR A 79 10.13 -8.70 -3.43
C TYR A 79 9.73 -8.36 -1.99
N PHE A 80 10.40 -7.38 -1.38
CA PHE A 80 10.25 -7.04 0.04
C PHE A 80 10.39 -8.27 0.94
N GLU A 81 11.43 -9.09 0.70
CA GLU A 81 11.61 -10.38 1.37
C GLU A 81 11.76 -10.22 2.88
N GLU A 82 12.50 -9.19 3.34
CA GLU A 82 12.68 -8.89 4.76
C GLU A 82 11.33 -8.63 5.46
N LEU A 83 10.43 -7.91 4.79
CA LEU A 83 9.10 -7.62 5.32
C LEU A 83 8.24 -8.90 5.39
N ARG A 84 8.40 -9.81 4.43
CA ARG A 84 7.61 -11.06 4.37
C ARG A 84 7.96 -12.05 5.47
N VAL A 85 9.17 -12.03 6.00
CA VAL A 85 9.61 -12.89 7.12
C VAL A 85 9.41 -12.23 8.48
N ASP A 86 9.12 -10.95 8.53
CA ASP A 86 8.79 -10.19 9.71
C ASP A 86 7.27 -10.19 9.92
N PHE A 87 6.81 -10.98 10.89
CA PHE A 87 5.39 -11.22 11.12
C PHE A 87 4.59 -9.92 11.34
N GLU A 88 5.03 -9.08 12.27
CA GLU A 88 4.37 -7.81 12.55
C GLU A 88 4.46 -6.83 11.37
N GLY A 89 5.67 -6.68 10.80
CA GLY A 89 5.89 -5.82 9.63
C GLY A 89 5.04 -6.23 8.42
N ALA A 90 4.83 -7.54 8.21
CA ALA A 90 3.97 -8.04 7.15
C ALA A 90 2.51 -7.60 7.33
N TYR A 91 1.97 -7.58 8.57
CA TYR A 91 0.60 -7.10 8.81
C TYR A 91 0.45 -5.60 8.58
N TYR A 92 1.44 -4.78 8.99
CA TYR A 92 1.45 -3.36 8.60
C TYR A 92 1.47 -3.19 7.08
N GLY A 93 2.32 -3.95 6.39
CA GLY A 93 2.37 -3.93 4.93
C GLY A 93 1.05 -4.35 4.29
N MET A 94 0.41 -5.43 4.76
CA MET A 94 -0.90 -5.88 4.27
C MET A 94 -1.99 -4.81 4.51
N PHE A 95 -1.95 -4.13 5.65
CA PHE A 95 -2.85 -3.01 5.91
C PHE A 95 -2.68 -1.89 4.86
N PHE A 96 -1.45 -1.56 4.49
CA PHE A 96 -1.20 -0.56 3.45
C PHE A 96 -1.72 -1.01 2.07
N LEU A 97 -1.60 -2.31 1.75
CA LEU A 97 -2.19 -2.86 0.52
C LEU A 97 -3.72 -2.74 0.53
N GLU A 98 -4.37 -3.07 1.66
CA GLU A 98 -5.82 -2.98 1.80
C GLU A 98 -6.34 -1.53 1.68
N VAL A 99 -5.62 -0.55 2.25
CA VAL A 99 -5.96 0.88 2.11
C VAL A 99 -5.79 1.34 0.66
N CYS A 100 -4.71 0.95 -0.02
CA CYS A 100 -4.54 1.23 -1.43
C CYS A 100 -5.62 0.58 -2.29
N ASP A 101 -6.01 -0.67 -1.98
CA ASP A 101 -7.13 -1.33 -2.67
C ASP A 101 -8.46 -0.60 -2.47
N TYR A 102 -8.67 -0.01 -1.30
CA TYR A 102 -9.87 0.80 -1.00
C TYR A 102 -9.93 2.08 -1.83
N TYR A 103 -8.85 2.86 -1.87
CA TYR A 103 -8.84 4.18 -2.49
C TYR A 103 -8.68 4.17 -4.02
N THR A 104 -7.96 3.22 -4.58
CA THR A 104 -7.56 3.27 -5.99
C THR A 104 -8.56 2.64 -6.95
N ARG A 105 -8.59 3.09 -8.20
CA ARG A 105 -9.50 2.63 -9.25
C ARG A 105 -8.77 2.38 -10.57
N GLU A 106 -9.39 1.62 -11.47
CA GLU A 106 -8.89 1.40 -12.82
C GLU A 106 -9.01 2.68 -13.66
N ASN A 107 -8.03 2.92 -14.51
CA ASN A 107 -7.93 4.08 -15.40
C ASN A 107 -7.80 5.46 -14.73
N ASN A 108 -7.59 5.49 -13.42
CA ASN A 108 -7.19 6.70 -12.70
C ASN A 108 -5.67 6.86 -12.69
N ASP A 109 -5.19 8.10 -12.52
CA ASP A 109 -3.77 8.35 -12.22
C ASP A 109 -3.48 8.09 -10.74
N GLU A 110 -3.02 6.89 -10.45
CA GLU A 110 -2.74 6.42 -9.09
C GLU A 110 -1.23 6.40 -8.77
N LYS A 111 -0.42 7.19 -9.50
CA LYS A 111 1.04 7.22 -9.32
C LYS A 111 1.46 7.61 -7.92
N GLU A 112 0.75 8.58 -7.31
CA GLU A 112 1.05 9.03 -5.95
C GLU A 112 0.74 7.92 -4.91
N PHE A 113 -0.35 7.16 -5.08
CA PHE A 113 -0.64 6.00 -4.23
C PHE A 113 0.42 4.90 -4.39
N LEU A 114 0.82 4.57 -5.62
CA LEU A 114 1.87 3.58 -5.87
C LEU A 114 3.19 4.00 -5.21
N LYS A 115 3.55 5.28 -5.33
CA LYS A 115 4.76 5.85 -4.76
C LYS A 115 4.71 5.86 -3.22
N LEU A 116 3.57 6.28 -2.64
CA LEU A 116 3.34 6.25 -1.21
C LEU A 116 3.48 4.83 -0.67
N LEU A 117 2.78 3.87 -1.26
CA LEU A 117 2.84 2.47 -0.86
C LEU A 117 4.27 1.93 -0.88
N TYR A 118 4.99 2.13 -1.99
CA TYR A 118 6.38 1.67 -2.13
C TYR A 118 7.31 2.26 -1.05
N GLN A 119 7.24 3.57 -0.80
CA GLN A 119 8.07 4.22 0.22
C GLN A 119 7.68 3.79 1.64
N SER A 120 6.40 3.57 1.90
CA SER A 120 5.92 3.11 3.21
C SER A 120 6.38 1.68 3.52
N LEU A 121 6.33 0.78 2.53
CA LEU A 121 6.87 -0.59 2.70
C LEU A 121 8.39 -0.56 2.96
N LYS A 122 9.14 0.31 2.28
CA LYS A 122 10.56 0.53 2.60
C LYS A 122 10.77 1.05 4.01
N ALA A 123 9.95 1.99 4.46
CA ALA A 123 10.02 2.56 5.79
C ALA A 123 9.78 1.52 6.90
N LEU A 124 8.88 0.55 6.68
CA LEU A 124 8.65 -0.56 7.63
C LEU A 124 9.88 -1.45 7.85
N MET A 125 10.81 -1.52 6.89
CA MET A 125 12.06 -2.28 7.01
C MET A 125 13.17 -1.50 7.75
N VAL A 126 12.97 -0.20 8.01
CA VAL A 126 13.95 0.63 8.73
C VAL A 126 13.78 0.43 10.23
N LYS A 127 14.69 -0.32 10.86
CA LYS A 127 14.61 -0.69 12.30
C LYS A 127 14.54 0.50 13.27
N SER A 128 15.06 1.66 12.89
CA SER A 128 15.03 2.88 13.73
C SER A 128 13.72 3.65 13.66
N LEU A 129 12.83 3.31 12.74
CA LEU A 129 11.51 3.94 12.60
C LEU A 129 10.45 3.15 13.40
N ASN A 130 9.67 3.88 14.18
CA ASN A 130 8.52 3.29 14.88
C ASN A 130 7.43 2.94 13.84
N ARG A 131 7.01 1.68 13.79
CA ARG A 131 6.02 1.19 12.81
C ARG A 131 4.65 1.87 12.92
N LYS A 132 4.22 2.21 14.15
CA LYS A 132 2.99 2.99 14.36
C LYS A 132 3.10 4.40 13.79
N LEU A 133 4.28 5.02 13.86
CA LEU A 133 4.53 6.30 13.20
C LEU A 133 4.44 6.14 11.68
N VAL A 134 5.06 5.09 11.11
CA VAL A 134 4.97 4.80 9.66
C VAL A 134 3.51 4.61 9.25
N GLN A 135 2.71 3.88 10.05
CA GLN A 135 1.28 3.70 9.82
C GLN A 135 0.53 5.03 9.81
N CYS A 136 0.68 5.87 10.84
CA CYS A 136 0.01 7.17 10.93
C CYS A 136 0.34 8.06 9.74
N ILE A 137 1.63 8.14 9.37
CA ILE A 137 2.09 8.92 8.20
C ILE A 137 1.42 8.40 6.92
N PHE A 138 1.40 7.08 6.71
CA PHE A 138 0.78 6.46 5.55
C PHE A 138 -0.72 6.78 5.47
N GLU A 139 -1.46 6.55 6.56
CA GLU A 139 -2.91 6.79 6.60
C GLU A 139 -3.26 8.26 6.32
N MET A 140 -2.61 9.19 7.02
CA MET A 140 -2.84 10.62 6.80
C MET A 140 -2.50 11.02 5.36
N LYS A 141 -1.36 10.57 4.83
CA LYS A 141 -0.94 10.93 3.47
C LYS A 141 -1.85 10.30 2.41
N ALA A 142 -2.36 9.09 2.62
CA ALA A 142 -3.36 8.47 1.74
C ALA A 142 -4.64 9.31 1.68
N MET A 143 -5.14 9.77 2.84
CA MET A 143 -6.29 10.66 2.92
C MET A 143 -6.00 12.04 2.30
N VAL A 144 -4.78 12.58 2.44
CA VAL A 144 -4.37 13.84 1.75
C VAL A 144 -4.41 13.66 0.23
N ILE A 145 -3.88 12.55 -0.30
CA ILE A 145 -3.90 12.26 -1.75
C ILE A 145 -5.33 12.16 -2.26
N ASN A 146 -6.23 11.56 -1.46
CA ASN A 146 -7.65 11.43 -1.81
C ASN A 146 -8.48 12.71 -1.58
N GLY A 147 -7.88 13.76 -0.98
CA GLY A 147 -8.56 15.04 -0.71
C GLY A 147 -9.50 15.03 0.49
N GLU A 148 -9.38 14.06 1.40
CA GLU A 148 -10.25 13.88 2.57
C GLU A 148 -9.64 14.39 3.88
N PHE A 149 -8.32 14.61 3.96
CA PHE A 149 -7.65 14.98 5.21
C PHE A 149 -7.68 16.50 5.42
N PRO A 150 -8.45 17.02 6.40
CA PRO A 150 -8.60 18.46 6.63
C PRO A 150 -7.46 19.06 7.48
N GLY A 151 -6.55 18.26 8.00
CA GLY A 151 -5.49 18.68 8.91
C GLY A 151 -5.76 18.30 10.36
N ILE A 152 -5.24 19.09 11.29
CA ILE A 152 -5.42 18.81 12.72
C ILE A 152 -6.90 19.08 13.10
N PRO A 153 -7.53 18.20 13.92
CA PRO A 153 -8.90 18.41 14.36
C PRO A 153 -9.03 19.70 15.21
N ALA A 154 -10.04 20.51 14.94
CA ALA A 154 -10.31 21.74 15.70
C ALA A 154 -10.68 21.46 17.18
N GLU A 155 -11.16 20.28 17.48
CA GLU A 155 -11.52 19.82 18.81
C GLU A 155 -10.35 19.09 19.47
N GLY A 156 -9.99 19.50 20.67
CA GLY A 156 -8.91 18.92 21.45
C GLY A 156 -7.75 19.91 21.64
N GLU A 157 -6.93 19.61 22.63
CA GLU A 157 -5.65 20.29 22.85
C GLU A 157 -4.55 19.42 22.24
N TRP A 158 -3.74 20.00 21.35
CA TRP A 158 -2.65 19.33 20.65
C TRP A 158 -1.33 20.02 20.97
N GLN A 159 -0.25 19.25 21.05
CA GLN A 159 1.07 19.85 21.18
C GLN A 159 1.47 20.56 19.88
N GLU A 160 2.19 21.67 19.98
CA GLU A 160 2.73 22.41 18.84
C GLU A 160 3.55 21.49 17.90
N SER A 161 4.30 20.55 18.48
CA SER A 161 5.06 19.54 17.74
C SER A 161 4.17 18.56 16.97
N THR A 162 2.95 18.28 17.44
CA THR A 162 1.95 17.47 16.72
C THR A 162 1.37 18.26 15.57
N GLU A 163 1.04 19.53 15.76
CA GLU A 163 0.59 20.44 14.70
C GLU A 163 1.63 20.55 13.58
N TYR A 164 2.89 20.71 13.99
CA TYR A 164 4.00 20.72 13.03
C TYR A 164 4.12 19.40 12.26
N ALA A 165 4.06 18.26 12.95
CA ALA A 165 4.15 16.93 12.31
C ALA A 165 3.02 16.70 11.32
N VAL A 166 1.77 17.05 11.68
CA VAL A 166 0.61 16.93 10.77
C VAL A 166 0.81 17.85 9.55
N SER A 167 1.21 19.10 9.75
CA SER A 167 1.49 20.03 8.66
C SER A 167 2.62 19.53 7.75
N TYR A 168 3.66 18.93 8.35
CA TYR A 168 4.76 18.33 7.59
C TYR A 168 4.28 17.15 6.73
N ILE A 169 3.48 16.24 7.28
CA ILE A 169 2.92 15.09 6.54
C ILE A 169 2.07 15.58 5.37
N MET A 170 1.23 16.57 5.59
CA MET A 170 0.35 17.12 4.55
C MET A 170 1.16 17.69 3.38
N ASN A 171 2.14 18.55 3.67
CA ASN A 171 2.79 19.40 2.69
C ASN A 171 4.08 18.81 2.10
N SER A 172 4.66 17.79 2.74
CA SER A 172 5.90 17.19 2.24
C SER A 172 5.68 16.25 1.06
N SER A 173 6.70 16.18 0.18
CA SER A 173 6.75 15.15 -0.85
C SER A 173 6.88 13.76 -0.21
N ILE A 174 6.42 12.74 -0.91
CA ILE A 174 6.39 11.35 -0.40
C ILE A 174 7.80 10.85 -0.01
N GLU A 175 8.83 11.29 -0.71
CA GLU A 175 10.22 10.91 -0.44
C GLU A 175 10.73 11.41 0.92
N LYS A 176 10.13 12.46 1.47
CA LYS A 176 10.55 13.09 2.73
C LYS A 176 9.73 12.62 3.94
N LEU A 177 8.65 11.86 3.74
CA LEU A 177 7.70 11.51 4.79
C LEU A 177 8.32 10.72 5.96
N TYR A 178 9.32 9.88 5.70
CA TYR A 178 9.88 8.95 6.67
C TYR A 178 11.27 9.36 7.16
N THR A 179 11.52 10.67 7.27
CA THR A 179 12.84 11.23 7.63
C THR A 179 12.88 11.82 9.03
N PHE A 180 11.83 11.68 9.83
CA PHE A 180 11.74 12.22 11.18
C PHE A 180 11.22 11.19 12.20
N THR A 181 11.46 11.45 13.44
CA THR A 181 10.92 10.71 14.59
C THR A 181 10.20 11.69 15.51
N VAL A 182 9.35 11.17 16.38
CA VAL A 182 8.54 11.98 17.30
C VAL A 182 8.64 11.41 18.72
N SER A 183 8.27 12.21 19.73
CA SER A 183 8.12 11.75 21.11
C SER A 183 6.90 10.81 21.22
N GLU A 184 6.84 10.02 22.30
CA GLU A 184 5.70 9.12 22.55
C GLU A 184 4.37 9.89 22.67
N THR A 185 4.39 11.09 23.27
CA THR A 185 3.21 11.95 23.37
C THR A 185 2.71 12.35 21.99
N VAL A 186 3.60 12.84 21.12
CA VAL A 186 3.25 13.23 19.75
C VAL A 186 2.76 12.00 18.96
N LEU A 187 3.41 10.84 19.12
CA LEU A 187 2.96 9.61 18.46
C LEU A 187 1.54 9.23 18.88
N SER A 188 1.24 9.31 20.18
CA SER A 188 -0.10 9.00 20.70
C SER A 188 -1.17 9.95 20.14
N GLU A 189 -0.83 11.23 19.99
CA GLU A 189 -1.72 12.21 19.36
C GLU A 189 -1.91 11.94 17.88
N LEU A 190 -0.85 11.62 17.13
CA LEU A 190 -0.95 11.25 15.71
C LEU A 190 -1.81 10.00 15.50
N ILE A 191 -1.68 8.99 16.38
CA ILE A 191 -2.54 7.79 16.33
C ILE A 191 -4.02 8.20 16.49
N ARG A 192 -4.35 9.01 17.49
CA ARG A 192 -5.72 9.48 17.73
C ARG A 192 -6.29 10.24 16.53
N ILE A 193 -5.48 11.08 15.89
CA ILE A 193 -5.88 11.85 14.72
C ILE A 193 -6.12 10.90 13.52
N ALA A 194 -5.20 9.96 13.25
CA ALA A 194 -5.32 9.01 12.16
C ALA A 194 -6.56 8.11 12.33
N GLU A 195 -6.77 7.56 13.54
CA GLU A 195 -7.95 6.74 13.86
C GLU A 195 -9.24 7.51 13.70
N ARG A 196 -9.33 8.74 14.23
CA ARG A 196 -10.52 9.58 14.09
C ARG A 196 -10.93 9.75 12.63
N TYR A 197 -9.98 10.10 11.76
CA TYR A 197 -10.29 10.32 10.36
C TYR A 197 -10.51 9.01 9.60
N ARG A 198 -9.80 7.94 9.94
CA ARG A 198 -10.10 6.61 9.38
C ARG A 198 -11.55 6.20 9.67
N TYR A 199 -12.04 6.32 10.89
CA TYR A 199 -13.42 6.01 11.23
C TYR A 199 -14.44 6.95 10.56
N HIS A 200 -14.05 8.17 10.24
CA HIS A 200 -14.94 9.14 9.61
C HIS A 200 -15.07 8.94 8.09
N TYR A 201 -13.97 8.64 7.41
CA TYR A 201 -13.94 8.61 5.94
C TYR A 201 -13.95 7.20 5.35
N ILE A 202 -13.51 6.18 6.09
CA ILE A 202 -13.40 4.82 5.59
C ILE A 202 -14.52 3.97 6.17
N ASP A 203 -15.42 3.51 5.29
CA ASP A 203 -16.57 2.68 5.63
C ASP A 203 -16.26 1.17 5.54
N ARG A 204 -14.97 0.81 5.57
CA ARG A 204 -14.48 -0.57 5.44
C ARG A 204 -13.62 -0.96 6.64
N GLU A 205 -13.86 -2.14 7.18
CA GLU A 205 -12.96 -2.79 8.13
C GLU A 205 -11.79 -3.46 7.40
N PHE A 206 -10.57 -3.28 7.95
CA PHE A 206 -9.34 -3.87 7.42
C PHE A 206 -8.93 -5.06 8.28
N LYS A 207 -8.90 -6.25 7.69
CA LYS A 207 -8.56 -7.49 8.40
C LYS A 207 -7.14 -7.48 8.98
N SER A 208 -6.20 -6.90 8.26
CA SER A 208 -4.81 -6.77 8.71
C SER A 208 -4.69 -5.86 9.93
N LEU A 209 -5.51 -4.81 10.05
CA LEU A 209 -5.52 -3.92 11.20
C LEU A 209 -6.12 -4.62 12.44
N GLU A 210 -7.16 -5.43 12.26
CA GLU A 210 -7.72 -6.27 13.31
C GLU A 210 -6.65 -7.24 13.86
N MET A 211 -5.89 -7.89 12.99
CA MET A 211 -4.80 -8.78 13.40
C MET A 211 -3.68 -8.03 14.14
N LEU A 212 -3.33 -6.80 13.72
CA LEU A 212 -2.35 -5.97 14.41
C LEU A 212 -2.79 -5.59 15.84
N SER A 213 -4.09 -5.44 16.08
CA SER A 213 -4.61 -5.12 17.43
C SER A 213 -4.52 -6.29 18.41
N MET A 214 -4.27 -7.51 17.90
CA MET A 214 -4.13 -8.73 18.70
C MET A 214 -2.67 -9.07 19.03
N LEU A 215 -1.69 -8.34 18.45
CA LEU A 215 -0.26 -8.51 18.69
C LEU A 215 0.23 -7.61 19.81
#